data_d1bd2b87cfaa8f1e777b42bee462e180
#
_entry.id   d1bd2b87cfaa8f1e777b42bee462e180
#
_cell.length_a   1.000
_cell.length_b   1.000
_cell.length_c   1.000
_cell.angle_alpha   90.00
_cell.angle_beta   90.00
_cell.angle_gamma   90.00
#
_symmetry.space_group_name_H-M   'P 1'
#
loop_
_entity.id
_entity.type
_entity.pdbx_description
1 polymer ?
#
loop_
_entity_poly.entity_id
_entity_poly.type
_entity_poly.pdbx_seq_one_letter_code
_entity_poly.pdbx_strand_id
1 'polypeptide(L)'
;MNGDTNLIDISMLQQLQDQFCCADHLYLMCVDKNKGVVTKPFGTEEQVGFLRTQVDKHAYMELVDQMQHDRMETVVERETAQDFMKLCAVSTKVEDQLQVVWIVMGIIKERLTPEVHLPEGMLITTEEQFYASVEFLSMLSGQLFESRRNQMIAQKAVEKSSVSELAMEYQLHRSRAMTEILQMMDSDNSFEKVAEDILRETCESLEISGGCLLRENVGENTADMICEYTKEPDKSILAEGQHIPIDALPFYNGKPYMISSDSIMPEPFAHLFKTCHISAGIFEPIEIQNRTAMYFCVYDNEKTRIWENRDIKFVSDVRRVVQSIMLKRIAKNSLASSYTSLEAILENTG
;
A
#
# COMPACT_ATOMS: atom_id res chain seq x y z
N MET A 1 -24.06 -25.03 -10.02
CA MET A 1 -24.44 -23.93 -10.91
C MET A 1 -23.52 -22.79 -10.54
N ASN A 2 -22.41 -22.64 -11.28
CA ASN A 2 -21.39 -21.65 -11.05
C ASN A 2 -21.88 -20.32 -11.62
N GLY A 3 -22.40 -19.46 -10.75
CA GLY A 3 -22.56 -18.05 -11.10
C GLY A 3 -21.18 -17.42 -11.04
N ASP A 4 -20.50 -17.32 -12.16
CA ASP A 4 -19.36 -16.40 -12.35
C ASP A 4 -19.88 -14.99 -12.08
N THR A 5 -19.84 -14.60 -10.83
CA THR A 5 -20.14 -13.23 -10.40
C THR A 5 -18.98 -12.39 -10.91
N ASN A 6 -19.24 -11.62 -11.96
CA ASN A 6 -18.24 -10.78 -12.60
C ASN A 6 -17.75 -9.72 -11.60
N LEU A 7 -16.63 -10.00 -10.94
CA LEU A 7 -15.96 -9.06 -10.01
C LEU A 7 -15.30 -7.91 -10.78
N ILE A 8 -15.22 -8.01 -12.11
CA ILE A 8 -14.52 -7.06 -12.97
C ILE A 8 -15.47 -5.90 -13.29
N ASP A 9 -15.16 -4.74 -12.73
CA ASP A 9 -15.74 -3.47 -13.15
C ASP A 9 -14.75 -2.74 -14.07
N ILE A 10 -14.98 -2.84 -15.36
CA ILE A 10 -14.06 -2.29 -16.38
C ILE A 10 -13.87 -0.78 -16.22
N SER A 11 -14.92 -0.06 -15.84
CA SER A 11 -14.84 1.39 -15.65
C SER A 11 -13.90 1.76 -14.49
N MET A 12 -14.02 1.03 -13.37
CA MET A 12 -13.15 1.20 -12.21
C MET A 12 -11.70 0.84 -12.54
N LEU A 13 -11.47 -0.26 -13.25
CA LEU A 13 -10.12 -0.66 -13.65
C LEU A 13 -9.48 0.36 -14.61
N GLN A 14 -10.26 0.90 -15.55
CA GLN A 14 -9.79 1.94 -16.44
C GLN A 14 -9.41 3.21 -15.68
N GLN A 15 -10.26 3.64 -14.75
CA GLN A 15 -9.98 4.83 -13.93
C GLN A 15 -8.72 4.64 -13.07
N LEU A 16 -8.56 3.47 -12.45
CA LEU A 16 -7.37 3.12 -11.68
C LEU A 16 -6.12 3.18 -12.58
N GLN A 17 -6.17 2.55 -13.75
CA GLN A 17 -5.08 2.58 -14.71
C GLN A 17 -4.69 4.01 -15.09
N ASP A 18 -5.65 4.84 -15.46
CA ASP A 18 -5.40 6.20 -15.94
C ASP A 18 -4.79 7.07 -14.83
N GLN A 19 -5.29 6.94 -13.61
CA GLN A 19 -4.73 7.64 -12.44
C GLN A 19 -3.29 7.20 -12.15
N PHE A 20 -3.01 5.88 -12.19
CA PHE A 20 -1.67 5.34 -11.97
C PHE A 20 -0.68 5.81 -13.04
N CYS A 21 -1.08 5.74 -14.31
CA CYS A 21 -0.23 6.19 -15.41
C CYS A 21 0.14 7.67 -15.26
N CYS A 22 -0.82 8.52 -14.90
CA CYS A 22 -0.58 9.94 -14.69
C CYS A 22 0.29 10.24 -13.46
N ALA A 23 0.00 9.58 -12.31
CA ALA A 23 0.64 9.89 -11.05
C ALA A 23 2.08 9.36 -10.97
N ASP A 24 2.30 8.14 -11.45
CA ASP A 24 3.56 7.42 -11.28
C ASP A 24 4.41 7.37 -12.55
N HIS A 25 3.94 8.02 -13.64
CA HIS A 25 4.64 8.08 -14.92
C HIS A 25 4.98 6.70 -15.50
N LEU A 26 4.01 5.79 -15.42
CA LEU A 26 4.08 4.42 -15.92
C LEU A 26 3.04 4.17 -16.99
N TYR A 27 3.19 3.04 -17.68
CA TYR A 27 2.16 2.52 -18.58
C TYR A 27 1.60 1.23 -18.03
N LEU A 28 0.29 1.14 -17.96
CA LEU A 28 -0.45 0.00 -17.44
C LEU A 28 -1.39 -0.56 -18.49
N MET A 29 -1.57 -1.87 -18.45
CA MET A 29 -2.58 -2.58 -19.22
C MET A 29 -3.15 -3.69 -18.34
N CYS A 30 -4.46 -3.76 -18.23
CA CYS A 30 -5.16 -4.82 -17.52
C CYS A 30 -5.58 -5.92 -18.48
N VAL A 31 -5.27 -7.17 -18.10
CA VAL A 31 -5.56 -8.38 -18.89
C VAL A 31 -6.33 -9.36 -18.02
N ASP A 32 -7.35 -10.01 -18.55
CA ASP A 32 -8.11 -11.05 -17.85
C ASP A 32 -7.38 -12.41 -17.87
N LYS A 33 -7.95 -13.37 -17.13
CA LYS A 33 -7.44 -14.75 -17.08
C LYS A 33 -7.40 -15.46 -18.45
N ASN A 34 -8.17 -14.99 -19.43
CA ASN A 34 -8.21 -15.56 -20.78
C ASN A 34 -7.29 -14.79 -21.75
N LYS A 35 -6.42 -13.93 -21.21
CA LYS A 35 -5.49 -13.08 -21.97
C LYS A 35 -6.18 -12.00 -22.83
N GLY A 36 -7.45 -11.73 -22.54
CA GLY A 36 -8.18 -10.61 -23.14
C GLY A 36 -7.79 -9.28 -22.49
N VAL A 37 -7.52 -8.26 -23.30
CA VAL A 37 -7.26 -6.91 -22.79
C VAL A 37 -8.56 -6.32 -22.27
N VAL A 38 -8.57 -5.94 -21.00
CA VAL A 38 -9.75 -5.43 -20.28
C VAL A 38 -9.85 -3.91 -20.38
N THR A 39 -8.71 -3.22 -20.27
CA THR A 39 -8.64 -1.76 -20.28
C THR A 39 -8.06 -1.23 -21.60
N LYS A 40 -8.44 0.00 -21.97
CA LYS A 40 -7.85 0.68 -23.13
C LYS A 40 -6.43 1.14 -22.77
N PRO A 41 -5.46 1.05 -23.68
CA PRO A 41 -4.11 1.57 -23.45
C PRO A 41 -4.14 3.06 -23.11
N PHE A 42 -3.28 3.46 -22.18
CA PHE A 42 -3.07 4.85 -21.81
C PHE A 42 -2.07 5.51 -22.78
N GLY A 43 -2.29 6.78 -23.12
CA GLY A 43 -1.42 7.58 -23.97
C GLY A 43 -1.97 7.79 -25.39
N THR A 44 -1.19 8.52 -26.20
CA THR A 44 -1.51 8.76 -27.62
C THR A 44 -1.27 7.52 -28.47
N GLU A 45 -1.82 7.49 -29.70
CA GLU A 45 -1.60 6.38 -30.63
C GLU A 45 -0.09 6.16 -30.93
N GLU A 46 0.67 7.25 -31.01
CA GLU A 46 2.11 7.20 -31.25
C GLU A 46 2.86 6.57 -30.05
N GLN A 47 2.53 6.97 -28.82
CA GLN A 47 3.10 6.42 -27.59
C GLN A 47 2.76 4.93 -27.44
N VAL A 48 1.50 4.57 -27.63
CA VAL A 48 1.05 3.17 -27.58
C VAL A 48 1.69 2.35 -28.69
N GLY A 49 1.83 2.90 -29.90
CA GLY A 49 2.52 2.28 -31.02
C GLY A 49 4.00 1.99 -30.68
N PHE A 50 4.69 2.97 -30.10
CA PHE A 50 6.07 2.80 -29.65
C PHE A 50 6.19 1.66 -28.62
N LEU A 51 5.39 1.67 -27.56
CA LEU A 51 5.42 0.62 -26.53
C LEU A 51 5.17 -0.77 -27.13
N ARG A 52 4.26 -0.90 -28.06
CA ARG A 52 3.97 -2.18 -28.76
C ARG A 52 5.15 -2.69 -29.59
N THR A 53 6.01 -1.81 -30.10
CA THR A 53 7.22 -2.23 -30.82
C THR A 53 8.33 -2.71 -29.88
N GLN A 54 8.32 -2.24 -28.62
CA GLN A 54 9.35 -2.57 -27.64
C GLN A 54 9.02 -3.85 -26.83
N VAL A 55 7.73 -4.17 -26.69
CA VAL A 55 7.28 -5.36 -25.94
C VAL A 55 6.63 -6.35 -26.90
N ASP A 56 7.27 -7.50 -27.04
CA ASP A 56 6.71 -8.59 -27.84
C ASP A 56 5.38 -9.06 -27.23
N LYS A 57 4.39 -9.25 -28.09
CA LYS A 57 3.09 -9.79 -27.69
C LYS A 57 3.21 -11.13 -26.97
N HIS A 58 4.16 -11.97 -27.34
CA HIS A 58 4.42 -13.23 -26.66
C HIS A 58 4.93 -13.03 -25.24
N ALA A 59 5.72 -11.99 -24.98
CA ALA A 59 6.31 -11.72 -23.68
C ALA A 59 5.24 -11.50 -22.61
N TYR A 60 4.22 -10.67 -22.87
CA TYR A 60 3.15 -10.46 -21.88
C TYR A 60 2.22 -11.67 -21.75
N MET A 61 2.01 -12.44 -22.83
CA MET A 61 1.20 -13.66 -22.76
C MET A 61 1.86 -14.73 -21.89
N GLU A 62 3.17 -14.88 -21.97
CA GLU A 62 3.95 -15.77 -21.12
C GLU A 62 3.91 -15.33 -19.64
N LEU A 63 3.98 -14.02 -19.38
CA LEU A 63 3.82 -13.47 -18.03
C LEU A 63 2.44 -13.81 -17.43
N VAL A 64 1.38 -13.71 -18.23
CA VAL A 64 0.03 -14.08 -17.78
C VAL A 64 -0.05 -15.59 -17.49
N ASP A 65 0.56 -16.45 -18.33
CA ASP A 65 0.62 -17.89 -18.09
C ASP A 65 1.39 -18.22 -16.80
N GLN A 66 2.53 -17.57 -16.59
CA GLN A 66 3.31 -17.75 -15.38
C GLN A 66 2.48 -17.37 -14.14
N MET A 67 1.80 -16.23 -14.16
CA MET A 67 0.93 -15.77 -13.09
C MET A 67 -0.27 -16.69 -12.82
N GLN A 68 -0.76 -17.41 -13.82
CA GLN A 68 -1.82 -18.41 -13.66
C GLN A 68 -1.33 -19.67 -12.95
N HIS A 69 -0.11 -20.10 -13.24
CA HIS A 69 0.46 -21.35 -12.72
C HIS A 69 1.11 -21.17 -11.35
N ASP A 70 1.69 -20.00 -11.09
CA ASP A 70 2.30 -19.69 -9.80
C ASP A 70 1.27 -19.11 -8.84
N ARG A 71 1.00 -19.84 -7.75
CA ARG A 71 0.06 -19.41 -6.72
C ARG A 71 0.67 -18.46 -5.70
N MET A 72 1.98 -18.44 -5.57
CA MET A 72 2.68 -17.71 -4.51
C MET A 72 3.15 -16.33 -4.96
N GLU A 73 3.57 -16.18 -6.20
CA GLU A 73 4.06 -14.91 -6.72
C GLU A 73 2.89 -13.97 -7.10
N THR A 74 2.96 -12.75 -6.60
CA THR A 74 2.03 -11.68 -6.95
C THR A 74 2.64 -10.70 -7.95
N VAL A 75 3.97 -10.65 -8.06
CA VAL A 75 4.72 -9.79 -8.96
C VAL A 75 5.79 -10.62 -9.66
N VAL A 76 5.85 -10.54 -10.99
CA VAL A 76 6.90 -11.16 -11.81
C VAL A 76 7.50 -10.09 -12.71
N GLU A 77 8.83 -9.97 -12.69
CA GLU A 77 9.59 -9.11 -13.59
C GLU A 77 10.12 -9.93 -14.76
N ARG A 78 10.17 -9.29 -15.92
CA ARG A 78 10.80 -9.85 -17.12
C ARG A 78 11.76 -8.86 -17.75
N GLU A 79 12.91 -9.36 -18.16
CA GLU A 79 13.85 -8.58 -18.97
C GLU A 79 13.21 -8.22 -20.30
N THR A 80 13.39 -6.99 -20.72
CA THR A 80 12.98 -6.50 -22.04
C THR A 80 14.18 -6.50 -23.00
N ALA A 81 13.91 -6.44 -24.29
CA ALA A 81 14.97 -6.32 -25.31
C ALA A 81 15.71 -4.97 -25.22
N GLN A 82 15.17 -4.01 -24.49
CA GLN A 82 15.69 -2.66 -24.34
C GLN A 82 16.05 -2.39 -22.88
N ASP A 83 17.31 -2.12 -22.59
CA ASP A 83 17.81 -1.89 -21.24
C ASP A 83 17.11 -0.74 -20.50
N PHE A 84 16.59 0.25 -21.24
CA PHE A 84 15.91 1.42 -20.69
C PHE A 84 14.45 1.14 -20.31
N MET A 85 13.92 -0.05 -20.59
CA MET A 85 12.55 -0.42 -20.23
C MET A 85 12.51 -1.52 -19.19
N LYS A 86 11.56 -1.40 -18.26
CA LYS A 86 11.18 -2.43 -17.31
C LYS A 86 9.77 -2.95 -17.62
N LEU A 87 9.60 -4.24 -17.44
CA LEU A 87 8.32 -4.92 -17.64
C LEU A 87 8.04 -5.82 -16.44
N CYS A 88 6.93 -5.55 -15.76
CA CYS A 88 6.43 -6.39 -14.66
C CYS A 88 5.00 -6.82 -14.92
N ALA A 89 4.64 -7.98 -14.42
CA ALA A 89 3.26 -8.41 -14.28
C ALA A 89 2.87 -8.46 -12.80
N VAL A 90 1.70 -7.93 -12.48
CA VAL A 90 1.12 -7.94 -11.14
C VAL A 90 -0.18 -8.70 -11.19
N SER A 91 -0.27 -9.83 -10.47
CA SER A 91 -1.50 -10.61 -10.41
C SER A 91 -2.43 -10.13 -9.31
N THR A 92 -3.71 -10.06 -9.62
CA THR A 92 -4.77 -9.87 -8.63
C THR A 92 -5.52 -11.18 -8.46
N LYS A 93 -5.42 -11.76 -7.27
CA LYS A 93 -6.06 -13.04 -6.92
C LYS A 93 -7.08 -12.82 -5.80
N VAL A 94 -8.19 -13.54 -5.90
CA VAL A 94 -9.21 -13.60 -4.84
C VAL A 94 -9.47 -15.08 -4.56
N GLU A 95 -9.30 -15.52 -3.33
CA GLU A 95 -9.38 -16.96 -2.95
C GLU A 95 -8.52 -17.84 -3.86
N ASP A 96 -7.28 -17.47 -4.08
CA ASP A 96 -6.33 -18.17 -4.97
C ASP A 96 -6.75 -18.26 -6.45
N GLN A 97 -7.82 -17.57 -6.83
CA GLN A 97 -8.26 -17.49 -8.23
C GLN A 97 -7.82 -16.20 -8.86
N LEU A 98 -7.07 -16.31 -9.95
CA LEU A 98 -6.64 -15.16 -10.73
C LEU A 98 -7.87 -14.44 -11.32
N GLN A 99 -7.96 -13.15 -11.03
CA GLN A 99 -9.00 -12.25 -11.56
C GLN A 99 -8.48 -11.48 -12.77
N VAL A 100 -7.42 -10.73 -12.57
CA VAL A 100 -6.75 -9.94 -13.62
C VAL A 100 -5.24 -9.95 -13.40
N VAL A 101 -4.51 -9.61 -14.47
CA VAL A 101 -3.07 -9.34 -14.46
C VAL A 101 -2.86 -7.93 -14.97
N TRP A 102 -2.15 -7.12 -14.21
CA TRP A 102 -1.66 -5.83 -14.62
C TRP A 102 -0.29 -5.99 -15.26
N ILE A 103 -0.17 -5.58 -16.51
CA ILE A 103 1.12 -5.47 -17.19
C ILE A 103 1.60 -4.04 -16.98
N VAL A 104 2.71 -3.89 -16.28
CA VAL A 104 3.32 -2.61 -15.91
C VAL A 104 4.58 -2.40 -16.74
N MET A 105 4.66 -1.28 -17.44
CA MET A 105 5.80 -0.90 -18.25
C MET A 105 6.33 0.46 -17.77
N GLY A 106 7.63 0.55 -17.55
CA GLY A 106 8.32 1.78 -17.18
C GLY A 106 9.49 2.09 -18.11
N ILE A 107 9.62 3.34 -18.54
CA ILE A 107 10.82 3.86 -19.18
C ILE A 107 11.70 4.45 -18.08
N ILE A 108 12.86 3.83 -17.87
CA ILE A 108 13.73 4.12 -16.72
C ILE A 108 14.71 5.22 -17.07
N LYS A 109 14.60 6.36 -16.37
CA LYS A 109 15.39 7.57 -16.61
C LYS A 109 16.90 7.30 -16.56
N GLU A 110 17.34 6.55 -15.56
CA GLU A 110 18.75 6.26 -15.30
C GLU A 110 19.41 5.42 -16.40
N ARG A 111 18.60 4.79 -17.25
CA ARG A 111 19.04 3.89 -18.31
C ARG A 111 18.89 4.48 -19.71
N LEU A 112 18.36 5.70 -19.82
CA LEU A 112 18.23 6.40 -21.08
C LEU A 112 19.59 6.90 -21.57
N THR A 113 19.95 6.54 -22.78
CA THR A 113 21.12 7.07 -23.49
C THR A 113 20.71 8.11 -24.52
N PRO A 114 21.59 9.04 -24.93
CA PRO A 114 21.29 10.06 -25.93
C PRO A 114 20.85 9.50 -27.30
N GLU A 115 21.09 8.23 -27.56
CA GLU A 115 20.73 7.54 -28.79
C GLU A 115 19.26 7.08 -28.81
N VAL A 116 18.60 7.05 -27.65
CA VAL A 116 17.21 6.62 -27.55
C VAL A 116 16.28 7.76 -27.90
N HIS A 117 15.57 7.61 -29.03
CA HIS A 117 14.58 8.57 -29.48
C HIS A 117 13.20 8.15 -29.01
N LEU A 118 12.67 8.87 -28.03
CA LEU A 118 11.33 8.66 -27.50
C LEU A 118 10.31 9.58 -28.20
N PRO A 119 9.08 9.11 -28.47
CA PRO A 119 7.97 9.98 -28.85
C PRO A 119 7.75 11.13 -27.86
N GLU A 120 7.18 12.23 -28.32
CA GLU A 120 6.91 13.39 -27.47
C GLU A 120 5.90 13.05 -26.37
N GLY A 121 6.19 13.54 -25.16
CA GLY A 121 5.33 13.36 -23.99
C GLY A 121 5.30 11.93 -23.41
N MET A 122 6.30 11.10 -23.72
CA MET A 122 6.43 9.79 -23.09
C MET A 122 6.63 9.94 -21.58
N LEU A 123 5.94 9.09 -20.83
CA LEU A 123 6.09 9.01 -19.38
C LEU A 123 7.40 8.32 -19.03
N ILE A 124 8.20 8.96 -18.17
CA ILE A 124 9.52 8.49 -17.74
C ILE A 124 9.54 8.47 -16.22
N THR A 125 9.99 7.36 -15.66
CA THR A 125 10.07 7.15 -14.22
C THR A 125 11.51 6.83 -13.80
N THR A 126 11.78 6.84 -12.49
CA THR A 126 13.03 6.30 -11.94
C THR A 126 12.86 4.81 -11.61
N GLU A 127 13.97 4.08 -11.55
CA GLU A 127 13.91 2.65 -11.19
C GLU A 127 13.31 2.44 -9.79
N GLU A 128 13.65 3.29 -8.83
CA GLU A 128 13.10 3.26 -7.47
C GLU A 128 11.58 3.52 -7.46
N GLN A 129 11.13 4.52 -8.19
CA GLN A 129 9.70 4.83 -8.31
C GLN A 129 8.94 3.71 -9.02
N PHE A 130 9.54 3.09 -10.05
CA PHE A 130 8.95 1.96 -10.76
C PHE A 130 8.60 0.83 -9.80
N TYR A 131 9.56 0.37 -8.99
CA TYR A 131 9.32 -0.73 -8.06
C TYR A 131 8.35 -0.37 -6.94
N ALA A 132 8.44 0.84 -6.41
CA ALA A 132 7.49 1.32 -5.41
C ALA A 132 6.04 1.31 -5.96
N SER A 133 5.85 1.74 -7.20
CA SER A 133 4.54 1.76 -7.85
C SER A 133 4.03 0.35 -8.17
N VAL A 134 4.90 -0.57 -8.56
CA VAL A 134 4.55 -2.00 -8.79
C VAL A 134 4.08 -2.66 -7.49
N GLU A 135 4.81 -2.46 -6.40
CA GLU A 135 4.42 -2.99 -5.08
C GLU A 135 3.09 -2.40 -4.63
N PHE A 136 2.93 -1.09 -4.81
CA PHE A 136 1.69 -0.40 -4.47
C PHE A 136 0.50 -0.89 -5.31
N LEU A 137 0.67 -1.06 -6.61
CA LEU A 137 -0.38 -1.59 -7.49
C LEU A 137 -0.79 -3.01 -7.07
N SER A 138 0.16 -3.86 -6.68
CA SER A 138 -0.11 -5.20 -6.19
C SER A 138 -1.02 -5.18 -4.96
N MET A 139 -0.73 -4.31 -4.01
CA MET A 139 -1.54 -4.15 -2.82
C MET A 139 -2.93 -3.56 -3.13
N LEU A 140 -2.95 -2.47 -3.88
CA LEU A 140 -4.18 -1.72 -4.19
C LEU A 140 -5.18 -2.59 -4.97
N SER A 141 -4.71 -3.28 -6.01
CA SER A 141 -5.58 -4.12 -6.83
C SER A 141 -6.18 -5.28 -6.01
N GLY A 142 -5.40 -5.89 -5.13
CA GLY A 142 -5.87 -6.92 -4.21
C GLY A 142 -7.01 -6.40 -3.30
N GLN A 143 -6.81 -5.24 -2.68
CA GLN A 143 -7.79 -4.61 -1.81
C GLN A 143 -9.09 -4.24 -2.54
N LEU A 144 -8.98 -3.70 -3.76
CA LEU A 144 -10.14 -3.33 -4.56
C LEU A 144 -11.01 -4.55 -4.89
N PHE A 145 -10.40 -5.65 -5.31
CA PHE A 145 -11.15 -6.88 -5.63
C PHE A 145 -11.74 -7.54 -4.39
N GLU A 146 -11.02 -7.59 -3.27
CA GLU A 146 -11.56 -8.07 -1.99
C GLU A 146 -12.72 -7.19 -1.50
N SER A 147 -12.59 -5.88 -1.59
CA SER A 147 -13.65 -4.94 -1.24
C SER A 147 -14.90 -5.17 -2.09
N ARG A 148 -14.74 -5.31 -3.40
CA ARG A 148 -15.84 -5.58 -4.33
C ARG A 148 -16.52 -6.91 -4.03
N ARG A 149 -15.73 -7.95 -3.80
CA ARG A 149 -16.27 -9.27 -3.40
C ARG A 149 -17.07 -9.17 -2.11
N ASN A 150 -16.52 -8.50 -1.09
CA ASN A 150 -17.20 -8.33 0.18
C ASN A 150 -18.53 -7.56 0.01
N GLN A 151 -18.55 -6.53 -0.83
CA GLN A 151 -19.78 -5.82 -1.19
C GLN A 151 -20.80 -6.75 -1.86
N MET A 152 -20.36 -7.62 -2.77
CA MET A 152 -21.25 -8.56 -3.47
C MET A 152 -21.77 -9.67 -2.55
N ILE A 153 -20.92 -10.20 -1.66
CA ILE A 153 -21.33 -11.14 -0.62
C ILE A 153 -22.34 -10.48 0.30
N ALA A 154 -22.08 -9.22 0.65
CA ALA A 154 -22.93 -8.40 1.47
C ALA A 154 -24.30 -8.21 0.81
N GLN A 155 -24.37 -7.86 -0.46
CA GLN A 155 -25.63 -7.73 -1.19
C GLN A 155 -26.45 -9.04 -1.25
N LYS A 156 -25.79 -10.17 -1.48
CA LYS A 156 -26.46 -11.49 -1.49
C LYS A 156 -26.94 -11.94 -0.12
N ALA A 157 -26.28 -11.51 0.95
CA ALA A 157 -26.67 -11.84 2.32
C ALA A 157 -27.90 -11.06 2.81
N VAL A 158 -28.12 -9.82 2.28
CA VAL A 158 -29.33 -9.01 2.55
C VAL A 158 -30.60 -9.76 2.15
N GLU A 159 -30.53 -10.55 1.10
CA GLU A 159 -31.67 -11.35 0.66
C GLU A 159 -32.01 -12.54 1.63
N LYS A 160 -31.15 -12.82 2.58
CA LYS A 160 -31.26 -14.08 3.36
C LYS A 160 -31.48 -14.02 4.86
N SER A 161 -31.26 -12.95 5.63
CA SER A 161 -31.59 -12.96 7.07
C SER A 161 -31.14 -11.71 7.88
N SER A 162 -31.93 -11.31 8.85
CA SER A 162 -31.74 -10.17 9.78
C SER A 162 -30.54 -10.26 10.74
N VAL A 163 -29.95 -11.42 10.96
CA VAL A 163 -28.74 -11.61 11.77
C VAL A 163 -27.47 -11.27 10.97
N SER A 164 -27.57 -11.23 9.66
CA SER A 164 -26.51 -10.88 8.73
C SER A 164 -26.29 -9.35 8.62
N GLU A 165 -27.26 -8.56 9.05
CA GLU A 165 -27.29 -7.10 8.84
C GLU A 165 -26.14 -6.38 9.59
N LEU A 166 -25.95 -6.72 10.87
CA LEU A 166 -24.88 -6.14 11.71
C LEU A 166 -23.46 -6.49 11.22
N ALA A 167 -23.24 -7.76 10.83
CA ALA A 167 -21.92 -8.19 10.33
C ALA A 167 -21.59 -7.55 8.99
N MET A 168 -22.60 -7.25 8.21
CA MET A 168 -22.53 -6.65 6.90
C MET A 168 -22.26 -5.15 6.97
N GLU A 169 -22.96 -4.43 7.84
CA GLU A 169 -22.73 -3.01 8.11
C GLU A 169 -21.27 -2.77 8.53
N TYR A 170 -20.76 -3.66 9.37
CA TYR A 170 -19.36 -3.63 9.81
C TYR A 170 -18.35 -3.85 8.65
N GLN A 171 -18.62 -4.79 7.74
CA GLN A 171 -17.75 -5.03 6.58
C GLN A 171 -17.82 -3.86 5.58
N LEU A 172 -19.01 -3.29 5.40
CA LEU A 172 -19.20 -2.13 4.52
C LEU A 172 -18.44 -0.91 5.07
N HIS A 173 -18.49 -0.71 6.38
CA HIS A 173 -17.77 0.38 7.05
C HIS A 173 -16.26 0.27 6.83
N ARG A 174 -15.69 -0.92 7.00
CA ARG A 174 -14.25 -1.16 6.76
C ARG A 174 -13.84 -1.00 5.29
N SER A 175 -14.67 -1.45 4.39
CA SER A 175 -14.44 -1.29 2.97
C SER A 175 -14.43 0.19 2.56
N ARG A 176 -15.31 1.00 3.16
CA ARG A 176 -15.32 2.47 2.98
C ARG A 176 -14.06 3.10 3.56
N ALA A 177 -13.72 2.76 4.80
CA ALA A 177 -12.52 3.27 5.47
C ALA A 177 -11.25 2.99 4.64
N MET A 178 -11.09 1.78 4.12
CA MET A 178 -9.95 1.45 3.26
C MET A 178 -9.94 2.28 1.98
N THR A 179 -11.11 2.52 1.38
CA THR A 179 -11.21 3.36 0.17
C THR A 179 -10.81 4.81 0.47
N GLU A 180 -11.25 5.36 1.60
CA GLU A 180 -10.89 6.71 2.05
C GLU A 180 -9.39 6.82 2.36
N ILE A 181 -8.83 5.84 3.06
CA ILE A 181 -7.39 5.74 3.32
C ILE A 181 -6.58 5.73 2.02
N LEU A 182 -7.02 4.97 1.02
CA LEU A 182 -6.35 4.91 -0.28
C LEU A 182 -6.42 6.25 -1.03
N GLN A 183 -7.52 7.00 -0.91
CA GLN A 183 -7.64 8.34 -1.50
C GLN A 183 -6.70 9.37 -0.86
N MET A 184 -6.33 9.19 0.41
CA MET A 184 -5.38 10.06 1.11
C MET A 184 -3.94 9.96 0.58
N MET A 185 -3.61 8.88 -0.17
CA MET A 185 -2.25 8.63 -0.66
C MET A 185 -1.73 9.68 -1.64
N ASP A 186 -2.60 10.30 -2.41
CA ASP A 186 -2.24 11.32 -3.40
C ASP A 186 -2.36 12.75 -2.84
N SER A 187 -2.53 12.87 -1.52
CA SER A 187 -2.59 14.16 -0.85
C SER A 187 -1.22 14.87 -0.86
N ASP A 188 -1.22 16.16 -1.18
CA ASP A 188 -0.04 17.03 -1.09
C ASP A 188 0.29 17.45 0.35
N ASN A 189 -0.46 16.99 1.35
CA ASN A 189 -0.21 17.27 2.77
C ASN A 189 1.13 16.66 3.24
N SER A 190 1.65 17.11 4.39
CA SER A 190 2.82 16.48 5.01
C SER A 190 2.57 14.99 5.32
N PHE A 191 3.65 14.20 5.44
CA PHE A 191 3.53 12.78 5.80
C PHE A 191 2.84 12.59 7.13
N GLU A 192 3.21 13.40 8.11
CA GLU A 192 2.66 13.39 9.47
C GLU A 192 1.14 13.61 9.45
N LYS A 193 0.68 14.59 8.66
CA LYS A 193 -0.76 14.88 8.54
C LYS A 193 -1.52 13.75 7.85
N VAL A 194 -0.98 13.20 6.78
CA VAL A 194 -1.60 12.05 6.09
C VAL A 194 -1.63 10.82 7.00
N ALA A 195 -0.56 10.56 7.74
CA ALA A 195 -0.50 9.44 8.68
C ALA A 195 -1.50 9.62 9.85
N GLU A 196 -1.65 10.84 10.37
CA GLU A 196 -2.65 11.15 11.39
C GLU A 196 -4.08 10.91 10.87
N ASP A 197 -4.38 11.36 9.64
CA ASP A 197 -5.70 11.16 9.01
C ASP A 197 -5.98 9.66 8.78
N ILE A 198 -4.97 8.89 8.36
CA ILE A 198 -5.06 7.43 8.22
C ILE A 198 -5.29 6.76 9.59
N LEU A 199 -4.57 7.18 10.63
CA LEU A 199 -4.75 6.66 11.98
C LEU A 199 -6.18 6.93 12.47
N ARG A 200 -6.68 8.15 12.26
CA ARG A 200 -8.06 8.51 12.63
C ARG A 200 -9.06 7.57 11.96
N GLU A 201 -9.03 7.45 10.65
CA GLU A 201 -9.94 6.60 9.88
C GLU A 201 -9.86 5.13 10.31
N THR A 202 -8.62 4.66 10.58
CA THR A 202 -8.40 3.30 11.09
C THR A 202 -9.03 3.10 12.46
N CYS A 203 -8.81 4.03 13.39
CA CYS A 203 -9.33 3.94 14.74
C CYS A 203 -10.85 4.07 14.81
N GLU A 204 -11.43 4.95 13.99
CA GLU A 204 -12.88 5.09 13.86
C GLU A 204 -13.51 3.82 13.28
N SER A 205 -12.92 3.25 12.23
CA SER A 205 -13.39 2.01 11.61
C SER A 205 -13.27 0.79 12.54
N LEU A 206 -12.27 0.75 13.40
CA LEU A 206 -12.09 -0.30 14.39
C LEU A 206 -12.86 -0.04 15.71
N GLU A 207 -13.44 1.16 15.87
CA GLU A 207 -14.09 1.62 17.11
C GLU A 207 -13.16 1.53 18.34
N ILE A 208 -11.88 1.88 18.17
CA ILE A 208 -10.85 1.84 19.21
C ILE A 208 -10.47 3.24 19.69
N SER A 209 -9.73 3.30 20.80
CA SER A 209 -9.42 4.55 21.50
C SER A 209 -8.40 5.41 20.75
N GLY A 210 -7.41 4.80 20.08
CA GLY A 210 -6.40 5.56 19.38
C GLY A 210 -5.36 4.74 18.64
N GLY A 211 -4.40 5.46 18.06
CA GLY A 211 -3.25 4.89 17.39
C GLY A 211 -2.15 5.91 17.19
N CYS A 212 -0.95 5.44 16.97
CA CYS A 212 0.22 6.29 16.75
C CYS A 212 1.19 5.69 15.75
N LEU A 213 2.03 6.56 15.20
CA LEU A 213 3.17 6.20 14.37
C LEU A 213 4.45 6.56 15.10
N LEU A 214 5.27 5.54 15.36
CA LEU A 214 6.56 5.69 16.03
C LEU A 214 7.68 5.52 15.00
N ARG A 215 8.73 6.33 15.10
CA ARG A 215 9.96 6.22 14.30
C ARG A 215 11.11 5.75 15.19
N GLU A 216 11.85 4.76 14.74
CA GLU A 216 13.06 4.31 15.42
C GLU A 216 14.19 5.33 15.26
N ASN A 217 14.79 5.74 16.38
CA ASN A 217 16.00 6.55 16.43
C ASN A 217 17.16 5.65 16.86
N VAL A 218 17.85 5.07 15.89
CA VAL A 218 18.94 4.11 16.13
C VAL A 218 20.10 4.74 16.90
N GLY A 219 20.35 6.05 16.74
CA GLY A 219 21.45 6.75 17.41
C GLY A 219 21.27 6.88 18.92
N GLU A 220 20.02 7.00 19.36
CA GLU A 220 19.65 7.22 20.76
C GLU A 220 19.00 5.99 21.41
N ASN A 221 18.78 4.94 20.65
CA ASN A 221 18.06 3.73 21.08
C ASN A 221 16.66 4.03 21.62
N THR A 222 15.97 4.97 20.94
CA THR A 222 14.63 5.41 21.30
C THR A 222 13.67 5.28 20.12
N ALA A 223 12.37 5.30 20.41
CA ALA A 223 11.32 5.50 19.42
C ALA A 223 10.68 6.87 19.66
N ASP A 224 10.62 7.66 18.57
CA ASP A 224 10.05 8.99 18.58
C ASP A 224 8.62 8.95 18.02
N MET A 225 7.70 9.66 18.65
CA MET A 225 6.34 9.83 18.15
C MET A 225 6.35 10.74 16.92
N ILE A 226 5.84 10.26 15.80
CA ILE A 226 5.64 11.07 14.59
C ILE A 226 4.28 11.74 14.61
N CYS A 227 3.23 10.98 14.85
CA CYS A 227 1.87 11.47 14.99
C CYS A 227 1.05 10.51 15.84
N GLU A 228 -0.03 11.02 16.37
CA GLU A 228 -1.00 10.28 17.18
C GLU A 228 -2.42 10.72 16.82
N TYR A 229 -3.35 9.79 16.83
CA TYR A 229 -4.77 10.04 16.91
C TYR A 229 -5.33 9.40 18.15
N THR A 230 -6.07 10.16 18.96
CA THR A 230 -6.84 9.64 20.11
C THR A 230 -8.22 10.28 20.17
N LYS A 231 -9.22 9.48 20.52
CA LYS A 231 -10.61 9.97 20.73
C LYS A 231 -10.71 10.92 21.93
N GLU A 232 -9.84 10.75 22.92
CA GLU A 232 -9.81 11.52 24.14
C GLU A 232 -8.46 12.24 24.27
N PRO A 233 -8.41 13.56 23.97
CA PRO A 233 -7.15 14.32 23.96
C PRO A 233 -6.40 14.33 25.29
N ASP A 234 -7.10 14.18 26.41
CA ASP A 234 -6.53 14.08 27.76
C ASP A 234 -5.87 12.72 28.04
N LYS A 235 -6.12 11.71 27.19
CA LYS A 235 -5.49 10.39 27.22
C LYS A 235 -4.43 10.21 26.13
N SER A 236 -3.91 11.32 25.59
CA SER A 236 -2.81 11.26 24.64
C SER A 236 -1.55 10.68 25.28
N ILE A 237 -0.89 9.77 24.57
CA ILE A 237 0.41 9.21 24.99
C ILE A 237 1.57 10.14 24.61
N LEU A 238 1.32 11.18 23.79
CA LEU A 238 2.32 12.15 23.37
C LEU A 238 2.99 12.88 24.54
N ALA A 239 2.22 13.20 25.61
CA ALA A 239 2.75 13.93 26.76
C ALA A 239 3.80 13.14 27.55
N GLU A 240 3.75 11.81 27.50
CA GLU A 240 4.65 10.92 28.25
C GLU A 240 5.66 10.20 27.36
N GLY A 241 5.42 10.18 26.04
CA GLY A 241 6.07 9.27 25.10
C GLY A 241 6.96 9.90 24.04
N GLN A 242 7.41 11.14 24.20
CA GLN A 242 8.25 11.78 23.15
C GLN A 242 9.55 11.01 22.85
N HIS A 243 10.07 10.25 23.82
CA HIS A 243 11.25 9.38 23.65
C HIS A 243 11.04 8.09 24.42
N ILE A 244 10.48 7.08 23.78
CA ILE A 244 10.28 5.77 24.38
C ILE A 244 11.55 4.94 24.15
N PRO A 245 12.20 4.39 25.21
CA PRO A 245 13.31 3.46 25.00
C PRO A 245 12.88 2.26 24.17
N ILE A 246 13.64 1.91 23.14
CA ILE A 246 13.28 0.80 22.21
C ILE A 246 13.15 -0.53 22.95
N ASP A 247 13.99 -0.77 23.94
CA ASP A 247 13.97 -1.98 24.77
C ASP A 247 12.73 -2.06 25.67
N ALA A 248 12.03 -0.95 25.88
CA ALA A 248 10.72 -0.93 26.54
C ALA A 248 9.54 -1.24 25.60
N LEU A 249 9.79 -1.49 24.32
CA LEU A 249 8.77 -1.84 23.34
C LEU A 249 8.78 -3.36 23.04
N PRO A 250 7.65 -4.06 23.15
CA PRO A 250 7.59 -5.52 22.98
C PRO A 250 7.86 -5.96 21.52
N PHE A 251 7.84 -5.03 20.59
CA PHE A 251 7.95 -5.26 19.16
C PHE A 251 9.28 -4.75 18.55
N TYR A 252 10.25 -4.40 19.38
CA TYR A 252 11.56 -3.88 18.94
C TYR A 252 12.36 -4.82 18.00
N ASN A 253 11.95 -6.09 17.92
CA ASN A 253 12.59 -7.09 17.07
C ASN A 253 12.12 -7.08 15.60
N GLY A 254 11.33 -6.08 15.20
CA GLY A 254 10.80 -5.96 13.82
C GLY A 254 9.69 -6.95 13.47
N LYS A 255 9.09 -7.61 14.47
CA LYS A 255 7.94 -8.52 14.25
C LYS A 255 6.64 -7.85 14.69
N PRO A 256 5.52 -8.16 14.00
CA PRO A 256 4.21 -7.76 14.50
C PRO A 256 3.97 -8.27 15.92
N TYR A 257 3.39 -7.43 16.74
CA TYR A 257 3.04 -7.75 18.12
C TYR A 257 1.59 -7.40 18.40
N MET A 258 0.91 -8.25 19.13
CA MET A 258 -0.48 -8.06 19.48
C MET A 258 -0.68 -8.34 20.96
N ILE A 259 -1.48 -7.48 21.59
CA ILE A 259 -1.88 -7.60 22.99
C ILE A 259 -3.40 -7.65 23.04
N SER A 260 -3.92 -8.64 23.74
CA SER A 260 -5.32 -8.71 24.19
C SER A 260 -5.35 -8.60 25.70
N SER A 261 -6.50 -8.33 26.25
CA SER A 261 -6.69 -8.09 27.70
C SER A 261 -6.24 -9.23 28.62
N ASP A 262 -6.25 -10.43 28.13
CA ASP A 262 -5.84 -11.67 28.81
C ASP A 262 -4.37 -12.04 28.57
N SER A 263 -3.64 -11.19 27.85
CA SER A 263 -2.23 -11.40 27.55
C SER A 263 -1.37 -11.15 28.79
N ILE A 264 -0.48 -12.07 29.11
CA ILE A 264 0.56 -11.88 30.14
C ILE A 264 1.69 -11.06 29.51
N MET A 265 1.84 -9.81 29.94
CA MET A 265 2.92 -8.94 29.50
C MET A 265 4.14 -9.05 30.41
N PRO A 266 5.33 -9.30 29.88
CA PRO A 266 6.56 -9.23 30.65
C PRO A 266 6.94 -7.77 30.98
N GLU A 267 7.61 -7.54 32.10
CA GLU A 267 8.32 -6.29 32.36
C GLU A 267 9.47 -6.09 31.36
N PRO A 268 9.78 -4.88 30.89
CA PRO A 268 9.23 -3.56 31.31
C PRO A 268 7.96 -3.14 30.59
N PHE A 269 7.46 -3.90 29.62
CA PHE A 269 6.30 -3.54 28.77
C PHE A 269 5.04 -3.31 29.56
N ALA A 270 4.78 -4.15 30.58
CA ALA A 270 3.60 -4.03 31.41
C ALA A 270 3.53 -2.66 32.13
N HIS A 271 4.66 -2.09 32.50
CA HIS A 271 4.73 -0.77 33.12
C HIS A 271 4.36 0.34 32.11
N LEU A 272 4.97 0.30 30.90
CA LEU A 272 4.68 1.27 29.84
C LEU A 272 3.19 1.26 29.45
N PHE A 273 2.62 0.08 29.20
CA PHE A 273 1.22 -0.05 28.79
C PHE A 273 0.25 0.43 29.89
N LYS A 274 0.59 0.15 31.15
CA LYS A 274 -0.20 0.64 32.30
C LYS A 274 -0.12 2.16 32.42
N THR A 275 1.04 2.75 32.23
CA THR A 275 1.23 4.21 32.24
C THR A 275 0.47 4.89 31.12
N CYS A 276 0.48 4.32 29.90
CA CYS A 276 -0.26 4.81 28.76
C CYS A 276 -1.75 4.37 28.75
N HIS A 277 -2.21 3.69 29.79
CA HIS A 277 -3.58 3.17 29.89
C HIS A 277 -4.00 2.25 28.72
N ILE A 278 -3.06 1.59 28.07
CA ILE A 278 -3.34 0.69 26.95
C ILE A 278 -3.76 -0.67 27.48
N SER A 279 -4.94 -1.14 27.13
CA SER A 279 -5.47 -2.45 27.52
C SER A 279 -5.34 -3.51 26.41
N ALA A 280 -5.40 -3.11 25.16
CA ALA A 280 -5.23 -3.97 24.00
C ALA A 280 -4.56 -3.18 22.86
N GLY A 281 -3.79 -3.85 21.99
CA GLY A 281 -3.13 -3.17 20.87
C GLY A 281 -2.63 -4.11 19.80
N ILE A 282 -2.45 -3.57 18.58
CA ILE A 282 -1.76 -4.19 17.46
C ILE A 282 -0.64 -3.25 17.05
N PHE A 283 0.58 -3.80 16.95
CA PHE A 283 1.80 -3.08 16.66
C PHE A 283 2.48 -3.72 15.46
N GLU A 284 2.48 -3.02 14.33
CA GLU A 284 2.98 -3.50 13.06
C GLU A 284 4.26 -2.75 12.67
N PRO A 285 5.39 -3.44 12.43
CA PRO A 285 6.61 -2.80 11.97
C PRO A 285 6.47 -2.36 10.51
N ILE A 286 7.08 -1.22 10.19
CA ILE A 286 7.26 -0.71 8.83
C ILE A 286 8.74 -0.81 8.49
N GLU A 287 9.06 -1.64 7.51
CA GLU A 287 10.42 -1.86 7.05
C GLU A 287 10.75 -0.98 5.85
N ILE A 288 11.97 -0.41 5.85
CA ILE A 288 12.53 0.36 4.75
C ILE A 288 13.94 -0.17 4.53
N GLN A 289 14.27 -0.58 3.31
CA GLN A 289 15.57 -1.14 2.95
C GLN A 289 16.01 -2.29 3.90
N ASN A 290 15.09 -3.20 4.19
CA ASN A 290 15.29 -4.35 5.09
C ASN A 290 15.65 -3.97 6.55
N ARG A 291 15.25 -2.81 7.00
CA ARG A 291 15.36 -2.37 8.39
C ARG A 291 14.01 -1.86 8.88
N THR A 292 13.67 -2.19 10.11
CA THR A 292 12.52 -1.56 10.77
C THR A 292 12.83 -0.07 10.94
N ALA A 293 12.00 0.78 10.35
CA ALA A 293 12.17 2.23 10.43
C ALA A 293 11.09 2.88 11.28
N MET A 294 9.92 2.27 11.34
CA MET A 294 8.74 2.78 12.04
C MET A 294 7.88 1.65 12.56
N TYR A 295 6.92 2.01 13.43
CA TYR A 295 5.88 1.12 13.93
C TYR A 295 4.53 1.81 13.79
N PHE A 296 3.60 1.14 13.13
CA PHE A 296 2.20 1.53 13.06
C PHE A 296 1.46 0.85 14.20
N CYS A 297 0.95 1.64 15.12
CA CYS A 297 0.38 1.16 16.37
C CYS A 297 -1.07 1.58 16.47
N VAL A 298 -1.96 0.66 16.81
CA VAL A 298 -3.35 0.94 17.17
C VAL A 298 -3.65 0.32 18.51
N TYR A 299 -4.44 1.01 19.34
CA TYR A 299 -4.66 0.60 20.72
C TYR A 299 -6.06 0.95 21.24
N ASP A 300 -6.47 0.21 22.27
CA ASP A 300 -7.69 0.46 23.01
C ASP A 300 -7.37 0.66 24.50
N ASN A 301 -7.87 1.74 25.08
CA ASN A 301 -7.63 2.14 26.47
C ASN A 301 -8.72 1.64 27.41
N GLU A 302 -9.95 1.46 26.92
CA GLU A 302 -11.13 1.33 27.79
C GLU A 302 -11.66 -0.08 27.92
N LYS A 303 -11.35 -0.98 26.99
CA LYS A 303 -12.00 -2.29 26.90
C LYS A 303 -10.99 -3.41 26.82
N THR A 304 -11.35 -4.50 27.47
CA THR A 304 -10.77 -5.80 27.21
C THR A 304 -11.19 -6.26 25.81
N ARG A 305 -10.38 -5.95 24.80
CA ARG A 305 -10.65 -6.30 23.39
C ARG A 305 -9.97 -7.61 23.02
N ILE A 306 -10.70 -8.45 22.32
CA ILE A 306 -10.15 -9.61 21.61
C ILE A 306 -10.09 -9.22 20.13
N TRP A 307 -8.88 -9.26 19.56
CA TRP A 307 -8.67 -8.96 18.15
C TRP A 307 -9.08 -10.14 17.28
N GLU A 308 -9.96 -9.91 16.34
CA GLU A 308 -10.32 -10.91 15.35
C GLU A 308 -9.32 -10.90 14.17
N ASN A 309 -9.20 -12.03 13.46
CA ASN A 309 -8.30 -12.13 12.30
C ASN A 309 -8.56 -11.05 11.25
N ARG A 310 -9.82 -10.62 11.10
CA ARG A 310 -10.19 -9.53 10.18
C ARG A 310 -9.68 -8.16 10.67
N ASP A 311 -9.56 -7.94 11.99
CA ASP A 311 -9.01 -6.71 12.56
C ASP A 311 -7.51 -6.62 12.29
N ILE A 312 -6.82 -7.72 12.57
CA ILE A 312 -5.38 -7.86 12.35
C ILE A 312 -5.05 -7.64 10.88
N LYS A 313 -5.82 -8.28 9.98
CA LYS A 313 -5.63 -8.12 8.53
C LYS A 313 -5.84 -6.66 8.11
N PHE A 314 -6.90 -6.01 8.57
CA PHE A 314 -7.19 -4.61 8.24
C PHE A 314 -6.04 -3.68 8.68
N VAL A 315 -5.54 -3.82 9.92
CA VAL A 315 -4.41 -3.04 10.43
C VAL A 315 -3.14 -3.29 9.59
N SER A 316 -2.87 -4.55 9.26
CA SER A 316 -1.72 -4.91 8.43
C SER A 316 -1.80 -4.32 7.02
N ASP A 317 -2.99 -4.30 6.41
CA ASP A 317 -3.21 -3.69 5.11
C ASP A 317 -3.04 -2.16 5.16
N VAL A 318 -3.58 -1.49 6.19
CA VAL A 318 -3.36 -0.05 6.41
C VAL A 318 -1.88 0.26 6.61
N ARG A 319 -1.16 -0.52 7.42
CA ARG A 319 0.28 -0.39 7.62
C ARG A 319 1.03 -0.42 6.28
N ARG A 320 0.65 -1.31 5.35
CA ARG A 320 1.23 -1.38 4.00
C ARG A 320 0.98 -0.10 3.19
N VAL A 321 -0.22 0.49 3.33
CA VAL A 321 -0.52 1.79 2.69
C VAL A 321 0.43 2.86 3.22
N VAL A 322 0.58 2.98 4.55
CA VAL A 322 1.51 3.96 5.16
C VAL A 322 2.94 3.73 4.68
N GLN A 323 3.40 2.49 4.62
CA GLN A 323 4.72 2.13 4.08
C GLN A 323 4.88 2.60 2.63
N SER A 324 3.89 2.36 1.78
CA SER A 324 3.94 2.75 0.37
C SER A 324 3.98 4.26 0.19
N ILE A 325 3.20 5.02 0.99
CA ILE A 325 3.26 6.50 0.99
C ILE A 325 4.67 6.97 1.33
N MET A 326 5.27 6.38 2.36
CA MET A 326 6.60 6.76 2.80
C MET A 326 7.66 6.48 1.74
N LEU A 327 7.64 5.29 1.13
CA LEU A 327 8.57 4.92 0.05
C LEU A 327 8.42 5.87 -1.15
N LYS A 328 7.19 6.18 -1.56
CA LYS A 328 6.91 7.14 -2.64
C LYS A 328 7.51 8.53 -2.33
N ARG A 329 7.40 9.00 -1.10
CA ARG A 329 7.96 10.29 -0.68
C ARG A 329 9.49 10.31 -0.62
N ILE A 330 10.09 9.22 -0.13
CA ILE A 330 11.56 9.06 -0.14
C ILE A 330 12.08 9.11 -1.58
N ALA A 331 11.46 8.36 -2.50
CA ALA A 331 11.84 8.37 -3.91
C ALA A 331 11.70 9.78 -4.53
N LYS A 332 10.58 10.47 -4.27
CA LYS A 332 10.35 11.85 -4.75
C LYS A 332 11.42 12.83 -4.24
N ASN A 333 11.78 12.75 -2.96
CA ASN A 333 12.78 13.63 -2.34
C ASN A 333 14.19 13.33 -2.86
N SER A 334 14.55 12.07 -3.05
CA SER A 334 15.82 11.65 -3.65
C SER A 334 15.97 12.20 -5.06
N LEU A 335 14.91 12.12 -5.86
CA LEU A 335 14.86 12.67 -7.21
C LEU A 335 15.06 14.20 -7.20
N ALA A 336 14.32 14.92 -6.36
CA ALA A 336 14.43 16.38 -6.24
C ALA A 336 15.85 16.81 -5.84
N SER A 337 16.46 16.13 -4.87
CA SER A 337 17.84 16.37 -4.46
C SER A 337 18.85 16.15 -5.59
N SER A 338 18.64 15.10 -6.40
CA SER A 338 19.50 14.81 -7.56
C SER A 338 19.37 15.88 -8.63
N TYR A 339 18.16 16.40 -8.89
CA TYR A 339 17.94 17.51 -9.83
C TYR A 339 18.65 18.78 -9.38
N THR A 340 18.48 19.18 -8.11
CA THR A 340 19.13 20.38 -7.55
C THR A 340 20.66 20.28 -7.63
N SER A 341 21.20 19.08 -7.39
CA SER A 341 22.64 18.85 -7.50
C SER A 341 23.13 18.95 -8.95
N LEU A 342 22.36 18.47 -9.92
CA LEU A 342 22.69 18.60 -11.35
C LEU A 342 22.60 20.05 -11.83
N GLU A 343 21.60 20.82 -11.42
CA GLU A 343 21.48 22.24 -11.73
C GLU A 343 22.68 23.03 -11.18
N ALA A 344 23.06 22.76 -9.91
CA ALA A 344 24.22 23.40 -9.30
C ALA A 344 25.55 23.08 -10.02
N ILE A 345 25.70 21.87 -10.56
CA ILE A 345 26.87 21.47 -11.36
C ILE A 345 26.86 22.20 -12.71
N LEU A 346 25.72 22.32 -13.37
CA LEU A 346 25.58 23.00 -14.66
C LEU A 346 25.83 24.50 -14.54
N GLU A 347 25.35 25.15 -13.48
CA GLU A 347 25.59 26.57 -13.20
C GLU A 347 27.06 26.88 -12.88
N ASN A 348 27.80 25.92 -12.30
CA ASN A 348 29.22 26.09 -11.97
C ASN A 348 30.18 25.73 -13.12
N THR A 349 29.67 25.16 -14.21
CA THR A 349 30.46 24.72 -15.39
C THR A 349 30.28 25.62 -16.61
N GLY A 350 29.42 26.67 -16.53
CA GLY A 350 29.24 27.71 -17.56
C GLY A 350 29.89 28.98 -17.16
#